data_527c56d77467458d16b5578361994672
#
_entry.id   527c56d77467458d16b5578361994672
#
_cell.length_a   1.000
_cell.length_b   1.000
_cell.length_c   1.000
_cell.angle_alpha   90.00
_cell.angle_beta   90.00
_cell.angle_gamma   90.00
#
_symmetry.space_group_name_H-M   'P 1'
#
loop_
_entity.id
_entity.type
_entity.pdbx_description
1 polymer ?
#
loop_
_entity_poly.entity_id
_entity_poly.type
_entity_poly.pdbx_seq_one_letter_code
_entity_poly.pdbx_strand_id
1 'polypeptide(L)'
;MELDMLIETPEYKSAPGQEVVKPQLRMVDLNLLTVFDAVMQEQNITRAAHTLGMSQPAVSNAVSRLKVMFNDELFVRYGRGIQPTARAYQLFGSVRQALQLVQNELPGSGFEPLSSERVFHLCVCSPLDNILTSVIFNKVAEIAPNIHLVFKSALNQNTEHQLRYQETEFVIGYEEFRRPEFACVPLFKDEMVLVASRNHPRISGPMMEADIYREEHAAVALDRYASFSLPWYDTADKQARIAYQGNAMVSVLNVVSQTQMVAIAPRWLADEFADKLALQILPLPLKVNSRTCYLSWHEAAGRDKGHQWMEELLVDICKR
;
A
#
# COMPACT_ATOMS: atom_id res chain seq x y z
N MET A 1 39.68 37.10 -13.81
CA MET A 1 40.65 36.15 -13.30
C MET A 1 39.89 34.85 -13.04
N GLU A 2 39.97 34.02 -14.06
CA GLU A 2 39.30 32.73 -14.25
C GLU A 2 39.79 31.70 -13.22
N LEU A 3 38.92 30.86 -12.80
CA LEU A 3 39.24 29.50 -12.34
C LEU A 3 38.10 28.55 -12.74
N ASP A 4 38.22 28.11 -14.00
CA ASP A 4 37.60 26.87 -14.47
C ASP A 4 38.30 25.70 -13.78
N MET A 5 37.57 24.93 -12.99
CA MET A 5 38.01 23.62 -12.55
C MET A 5 37.15 22.55 -13.24
N LEU A 6 37.71 22.03 -14.33
CA LEU A 6 37.27 20.83 -15.06
C LEU A 6 37.27 19.63 -14.08
N ILE A 7 36.06 19.11 -13.82
CA ILE A 7 35.93 17.79 -13.20
C ILE A 7 35.95 16.76 -14.32
N GLU A 8 37.12 16.14 -14.51
CA GLU A 8 37.25 14.96 -15.38
C GLU A 8 36.50 13.77 -14.76
N THR A 9 35.47 13.30 -15.48
CA THR A 9 34.82 12.00 -15.21
C THR A 9 35.76 10.89 -15.63
N PRO A 10 36.04 9.86 -14.78
CA PRO A 10 36.87 8.75 -15.21
C PRO A 10 36.16 7.91 -16.27
N GLU A 11 36.78 7.86 -17.47
CA GLU A 11 36.41 6.89 -18.51
C GLU A 11 36.70 5.47 -17.99
N TYR A 12 35.59 4.70 -17.82
CA TYR A 12 35.69 3.27 -17.57
C TYR A 12 36.11 2.55 -18.86
N LYS A 13 37.40 2.26 -19.01
CA LYS A 13 37.90 1.42 -20.08
C LYS A 13 37.44 -0.01 -19.86
N SER A 14 36.44 -0.45 -20.64
CA SER A 14 36.03 -1.84 -20.75
C SER A 14 37.18 -2.67 -21.31
N ALA A 15 37.53 -3.75 -20.62
CA ALA A 15 38.51 -4.74 -21.09
C ALA A 15 37.98 -5.44 -22.36
N PRO A 16 38.81 -5.71 -23.37
CA PRO A 16 38.40 -6.36 -24.60
C PRO A 16 38.21 -7.85 -24.35
N GLY A 17 37.03 -8.39 -24.75
CA GLY A 17 36.87 -9.81 -25.03
C GLY A 17 35.94 -10.62 -24.15
N GLN A 18 34.83 -10.07 -23.66
CA GLN A 18 33.68 -10.92 -23.29
C GLN A 18 32.52 -10.60 -24.22
N GLU A 19 32.26 -11.50 -25.19
CA GLU A 19 30.99 -11.54 -25.88
C GLU A 19 29.89 -11.68 -24.84
N VAL A 20 29.08 -10.64 -24.66
CA VAL A 20 27.86 -10.70 -23.84
C VAL A 20 26.90 -11.60 -24.60
N VAL A 21 26.97 -12.91 -24.32
CA VAL A 21 25.97 -13.86 -24.83
C VAL A 21 24.63 -13.43 -24.28
N LYS A 22 23.77 -12.85 -25.14
CA LYS A 22 22.40 -12.50 -24.74
C LYS A 22 21.73 -13.78 -24.24
N PRO A 23 21.30 -13.85 -22.99
CA PRO A 23 20.63 -15.04 -22.48
C PRO A 23 19.38 -15.30 -23.33
N GLN A 24 19.34 -16.48 -23.95
CA GLN A 24 18.19 -16.88 -24.77
C GLN A 24 17.16 -17.51 -23.84
N LEU A 25 15.89 -17.16 -23.95
CA LEU A 25 14.80 -17.66 -23.10
C LEU A 25 14.75 -19.20 -23.04
N ARG A 26 15.14 -19.90 -24.15
CA ARG A 26 15.25 -21.37 -24.17
C ARG A 26 16.22 -21.97 -23.15
N MET A 27 17.13 -21.17 -22.61
CA MET A 27 18.10 -21.61 -21.57
C MET A 27 17.58 -21.37 -20.17
N VAL A 28 16.43 -20.73 -20.03
CA VAL A 28 15.78 -20.44 -18.75
C VAL A 28 14.89 -21.60 -18.37
N ASP A 29 15.19 -22.23 -17.22
CA ASP A 29 14.31 -23.23 -16.63
C ASP A 29 13.13 -22.52 -15.92
N LEU A 30 11.96 -22.52 -16.54
CA LEU A 30 10.77 -21.84 -16.01
C LEU A 30 10.33 -22.39 -14.65
N ASN A 31 10.67 -23.66 -14.32
CA ASN A 31 10.38 -24.19 -12.99
C ASN A 31 11.15 -23.46 -11.89
N LEU A 32 12.30 -22.88 -12.18
CA LEU A 32 13.02 -22.04 -11.22
C LEU A 32 12.26 -20.77 -10.89
N LEU A 33 11.46 -20.25 -11.81
CA LEU A 33 10.67 -19.02 -11.57
C LEU A 33 9.54 -19.29 -10.57
N THR A 34 8.93 -20.47 -10.56
CA THR A 34 7.93 -20.85 -9.55
C THR A 34 8.56 -20.99 -8.17
N VAL A 35 9.79 -21.53 -8.10
CA VAL A 35 10.54 -21.59 -6.84
C VAL A 35 10.91 -20.18 -6.38
N PHE A 36 11.36 -19.30 -7.29
CA PHE A 36 11.67 -17.91 -6.97
C PHE A 36 10.45 -17.19 -6.37
N ASP A 37 9.30 -17.31 -7.01
CA ASP A 37 8.04 -16.68 -6.53
C ASP A 37 7.69 -17.16 -5.12
N ALA A 38 7.68 -18.47 -4.87
CA ALA A 38 7.37 -19.04 -3.56
C ALA A 38 8.38 -18.59 -2.47
N VAL A 39 9.67 -18.53 -2.80
CA VAL A 39 10.71 -18.11 -1.85
C VAL A 39 10.62 -16.62 -1.55
N MET A 40 10.26 -15.79 -2.52
CA MET A 40 9.97 -14.36 -2.32
C MET A 40 8.82 -14.13 -1.36
N GLN A 41 7.72 -14.90 -1.51
CA GLN A 41 6.54 -14.78 -0.66
C GLN A 41 6.81 -15.26 0.77
N GLU A 42 7.43 -16.42 0.91
CA GLU A 42 7.63 -17.06 2.21
C GLU A 42 8.82 -16.49 2.99
N GLN A 43 9.82 -15.93 2.32
CA GLN A 43 11.12 -15.50 2.88
C GLN A 43 11.74 -16.58 3.81
N ASN A 44 11.43 -17.84 3.51
CA ASN A 44 11.87 -19.00 4.25
C ASN A 44 11.89 -20.24 3.34
N ILE A 45 13.07 -20.85 3.19
CA ILE A 45 13.26 -22.00 2.29
C ILE A 45 12.41 -23.21 2.69
N THR A 46 12.27 -23.46 3.99
CA THR A 46 11.48 -24.60 4.48
C THR A 46 9.99 -24.42 4.22
N ARG A 47 9.46 -23.23 4.45
CA ARG A 47 8.06 -22.92 4.15
C ARG A 47 7.79 -22.95 2.66
N ALA A 48 8.67 -22.33 1.86
CA ALA A 48 8.54 -22.38 0.40
C ALA A 48 8.57 -23.82 -0.14
N ALA A 49 9.41 -24.69 0.45
CA ALA A 49 9.43 -26.11 0.10
C ALA A 49 8.09 -26.81 0.40
N HIS A 50 7.50 -26.51 1.55
CA HIS A 50 6.18 -27.05 1.91
C HIS A 50 5.09 -26.56 0.94
N THR A 51 5.04 -25.25 0.65
CA THR A 51 4.09 -24.63 -0.29
C THR A 51 4.18 -25.25 -1.70
N LEU A 52 5.42 -25.57 -2.15
CA LEU A 52 5.66 -26.16 -3.47
C LEU A 52 5.52 -27.69 -3.52
N GLY A 53 5.29 -28.36 -2.38
CA GLY A 53 5.34 -29.82 -2.32
C GLY A 53 6.72 -30.42 -2.62
N MET A 54 7.80 -29.64 -2.41
CA MET A 54 9.18 -30.01 -2.70
C MET A 54 9.98 -30.29 -1.44
N SER A 55 11.11 -31.00 -1.55
CA SER A 55 12.04 -31.12 -0.44
C SER A 55 12.85 -29.81 -0.26
N GLN A 56 13.19 -29.48 0.98
CA GLN A 56 14.01 -28.29 1.28
C GLN A 56 15.36 -28.27 0.53
N PRO A 57 16.10 -29.41 0.39
CA PRO A 57 17.31 -29.45 -0.44
C PRO A 57 17.04 -29.13 -1.92
N ALA A 58 15.89 -29.55 -2.47
CA ALA A 58 15.51 -29.27 -3.85
C ALA A 58 15.29 -27.76 -4.05
N VAL A 59 14.57 -27.10 -3.14
CA VAL A 59 14.38 -25.64 -3.18
C VAL A 59 15.72 -24.90 -3.01
N SER A 60 16.59 -25.33 -2.09
CA SER A 60 17.92 -24.72 -1.91
C SER A 60 18.79 -24.84 -3.16
N ASN A 61 18.73 -25.98 -3.86
CA ASN A 61 19.44 -26.19 -5.13
C ASN A 61 18.85 -25.27 -6.23
N ALA A 62 17.53 -25.19 -6.33
CA ALA A 62 16.86 -24.29 -7.27
C ALA A 62 17.23 -22.81 -7.04
N VAL A 63 17.30 -22.37 -5.78
CA VAL A 63 17.78 -21.02 -5.41
C VAL A 63 19.24 -20.82 -5.85
N SER A 64 20.10 -21.82 -5.68
CA SER A 64 21.50 -21.74 -6.16
C SER A 64 21.59 -21.60 -7.67
N ARG A 65 20.74 -22.29 -8.42
CA ARG A 65 20.63 -22.14 -9.89
C ARG A 65 20.08 -20.78 -10.29
N LEU A 66 19.11 -20.23 -9.56
CA LEU A 66 18.57 -18.89 -9.76
C LEU A 66 19.67 -17.82 -9.59
N LYS A 67 20.54 -17.94 -8.57
CA LYS A 67 21.69 -17.05 -8.38
C LYS A 67 22.61 -17.02 -9.60
N VAL A 68 22.89 -18.16 -10.16
CA VAL A 68 23.72 -18.26 -11.38
C VAL A 68 22.98 -17.65 -12.56
N MET A 69 21.70 -17.96 -12.75
CA MET A 69 20.88 -17.50 -13.86
C MET A 69 20.75 -15.95 -13.91
N PHE A 70 20.55 -15.32 -12.75
CA PHE A 70 20.39 -13.87 -12.65
C PHE A 70 21.69 -13.12 -12.30
N ASN A 71 22.78 -13.85 -12.09
CA ASN A 71 24.08 -13.32 -11.65
C ASN A 71 23.96 -12.40 -10.43
N ASP A 72 23.15 -12.84 -9.45
CA ASP A 72 22.88 -12.11 -8.20
C ASP A 72 22.61 -13.11 -7.07
N GLU A 73 22.95 -12.75 -5.84
CA GLU A 73 22.67 -13.57 -4.66
C GLU A 73 21.18 -13.80 -4.43
N LEU A 74 20.32 -12.92 -4.90
CA LEU A 74 18.86 -12.86 -4.80
C LEU A 74 18.33 -12.91 -3.36
N PHE A 75 18.94 -13.75 -2.50
CA PHE A 75 18.54 -13.90 -1.11
C PHE A 75 19.77 -13.93 -0.21
N VAL A 76 19.76 -13.16 0.86
CA VAL A 76 20.80 -13.12 1.89
C VAL A 76 20.25 -13.69 3.20
N ARG A 77 21.12 -14.29 4.00
CA ARG A 77 20.70 -14.85 5.29
C ARG A 77 20.37 -13.74 6.27
N TYR A 78 19.18 -13.80 6.88
CA TYR A 78 18.76 -12.83 7.88
C TYR A 78 18.03 -13.53 9.03
N GLY A 79 18.64 -13.49 10.21
CA GLY A 79 18.11 -14.18 11.39
C GLY A 79 17.91 -15.68 11.16
N ARG A 80 16.69 -16.18 11.40
CA ARG A 80 16.28 -17.58 11.16
C ARG A 80 15.73 -17.83 9.76
N GLY A 81 15.71 -16.81 8.89
CA GLY A 81 15.18 -16.88 7.53
C GLY A 81 16.15 -16.30 6.50
N ILE A 82 15.59 -15.81 5.42
CA ILE A 82 16.29 -15.17 4.32
C ILE A 82 15.59 -13.85 4.00
N GLN A 83 16.36 -12.89 3.48
CA GLN A 83 15.85 -11.60 3.00
C GLN A 83 16.20 -11.43 1.51
N PRO A 84 15.23 -11.00 0.67
CA PRO A 84 15.49 -10.71 -0.73
C PRO A 84 16.46 -9.53 -0.90
N THR A 85 17.30 -9.59 -1.95
CA THR A 85 18.14 -8.46 -2.38
C THR A 85 17.30 -7.43 -3.15
N ALA A 86 17.82 -6.22 -3.35
CA ALA A 86 17.19 -5.22 -4.21
C ALA A 86 16.94 -5.76 -5.62
N ARG A 87 17.84 -6.61 -6.15
CA ARG A 87 17.68 -7.26 -7.45
C ARG A 87 16.53 -8.27 -7.45
N ALA A 88 16.39 -9.06 -6.39
CA ALA A 88 15.28 -9.98 -6.24
C ALA A 88 13.94 -9.24 -6.25
N TYR A 89 13.81 -8.13 -5.55
CA TYR A 89 12.62 -7.28 -5.60
C TYR A 89 12.33 -6.74 -7.01
N GLN A 90 13.34 -6.27 -7.74
CA GLN A 90 13.16 -5.81 -9.12
C GLN A 90 12.65 -6.91 -10.07
N LEU A 91 13.09 -8.14 -9.86
CA LEU A 91 12.70 -9.30 -10.68
C LEU A 91 11.30 -9.81 -10.29
N PHE A 92 10.90 -9.66 -9.05
CA PHE A 92 9.71 -10.32 -8.49
C PHE A 92 8.43 -9.97 -9.26
N GLY A 93 8.16 -8.69 -9.48
CA GLY A 93 6.98 -8.26 -10.24
C GLY A 93 6.92 -8.85 -11.64
N SER A 94 8.03 -8.78 -12.38
CA SER A 94 8.11 -9.31 -13.76
C SER A 94 7.96 -10.83 -13.81
N VAL A 95 8.59 -11.56 -12.87
CA VAL A 95 8.48 -13.02 -12.78
C VAL A 95 7.05 -13.44 -12.45
N ARG A 96 6.47 -12.81 -11.45
CA ARG A 96 5.10 -13.11 -11.04
C ARG A 96 4.09 -12.84 -12.14
N GLN A 97 4.22 -11.72 -12.84
CA GLN A 97 3.40 -11.41 -14.02
C GLN A 97 3.54 -12.47 -15.12
N ALA A 98 4.78 -12.90 -15.43
CA ALA A 98 5.01 -13.92 -16.44
C ALA A 98 4.37 -15.27 -16.07
N LEU A 99 4.53 -15.71 -14.82
CA LEU A 99 3.91 -16.94 -14.32
C LEU A 99 2.38 -16.86 -14.37
N GLN A 100 1.81 -15.72 -14.00
CA GLN A 100 0.37 -15.48 -14.02
C GLN A 100 -0.20 -15.53 -15.44
N LEU A 101 0.48 -14.88 -16.41
CA LEU A 101 0.07 -14.92 -17.81
C LEU A 101 0.05 -16.35 -18.35
N VAL A 102 1.06 -17.15 -18.02
CA VAL A 102 1.09 -18.56 -18.41
C VAL A 102 -0.02 -19.35 -17.72
N GLN A 103 -0.21 -19.13 -16.42
CA GLN A 103 -1.23 -19.83 -15.63
C GLN A 103 -2.64 -19.55 -16.14
N ASN A 104 -2.95 -18.33 -16.55
CA ASN A 104 -4.26 -17.93 -17.07
C ASN A 104 -4.61 -18.62 -18.41
N GLU A 105 -3.61 -19.07 -19.16
CA GLU A 105 -3.79 -19.77 -20.46
C GLU A 105 -3.87 -21.30 -20.30
N LEU A 106 -3.59 -21.84 -19.11
CA LEU A 106 -3.69 -23.28 -18.89
C LEU A 106 -5.16 -23.74 -18.89
N PRO A 107 -5.47 -24.91 -19.46
CA PRO A 107 -6.82 -25.46 -19.44
C PRO A 107 -7.31 -25.67 -17.99
N GLY A 108 -8.48 -25.13 -17.68
CA GLY A 108 -9.06 -25.20 -16.32
C GLY A 108 -8.63 -24.08 -15.37
N SER A 109 -7.83 -23.12 -15.80
CA SER A 109 -7.33 -21.99 -15.00
C SER A 109 -8.34 -20.85 -14.78
N GLY A 110 -9.66 -21.13 -14.82
CA GLY A 110 -10.66 -20.19 -14.35
C GLY A 110 -10.45 -19.91 -12.87
N PHE A 111 -10.45 -18.62 -12.46
CA PHE A 111 -10.51 -18.31 -11.04
C PHE A 111 -11.86 -18.72 -10.48
N GLU A 112 -11.84 -19.66 -9.54
CA GLU A 112 -13.04 -20.17 -8.86
C GLU A 112 -12.98 -19.74 -7.40
N PRO A 113 -13.75 -18.74 -6.96
CA PRO A 113 -13.65 -18.18 -5.61
C PRO A 113 -13.85 -19.20 -4.49
N LEU A 114 -14.79 -20.15 -4.67
CA LEU A 114 -15.13 -21.13 -3.64
C LEU A 114 -14.00 -22.12 -3.32
N SER A 115 -13.16 -22.43 -4.30
CA SER A 115 -12.07 -23.41 -4.15
C SER A 115 -10.67 -22.75 -4.10
N SER A 116 -10.57 -21.44 -4.31
CA SER A 116 -9.29 -20.73 -4.34
C SER A 116 -8.71 -20.58 -2.93
N GLU A 117 -7.46 -20.98 -2.76
CA GLU A 117 -6.64 -20.78 -1.55
C GLU A 117 -5.70 -19.57 -1.69
N ARG A 118 -5.98 -18.66 -2.63
CA ARG A 118 -5.13 -17.51 -2.91
C ARG A 118 -5.02 -16.58 -1.70
N VAL A 119 -3.84 -16.02 -1.52
CA VAL A 119 -3.59 -14.95 -0.56
C VAL A 119 -3.64 -13.61 -1.28
N PHE A 120 -4.51 -12.69 -0.85
CA PHE A 120 -4.55 -11.32 -1.33
C PHE A 120 -3.95 -10.36 -0.30
N HIS A 121 -3.06 -9.51 -0.77
CA HIS A 121 -2.43 -8.48 0.04
C HIS A 121 -3.06 -7.12 -0.22
N LEU A 122 -3.77 -6.58 0.76
CA LEU A 122 -4.46 -5.31 0.69
C LEU A 122 -3.81 -4.29 1.65
N CYS A 123 -3.72 -3.05 1.21
CA CYS A 123 -3.38 -1.93 2.07
C CYS A 123 -4.59 -1.01 2.18
N VAL A 124 -5.11 -0.84 3.39
CA VAL A 124 -6.22 0.08 3.67
C VAL A 124 -5.69 1.18 4.58
N CYS A 125 -5.73 2.44 4.12
CA CYS A 125 -5.20 3.55 4.90
C CYS A 125 -6.11 3.89 6.08
N SER A 126 -5.50 4.30 7.19
CA SER A 126 -6.24 4.89 8.29
C SER A 126 -6.83 6.25 7.88
N PRO A 127 -8.06 6.59 8.30
CA PRO A 127 -8.93 5.83 9.21
C PRO A 127 -9.86 4.81 8.53
N LEU A 128 -9.80 4.63 7.20
CA LEU A 128 -10.69 3.74 6.43
C LEU A 128 -10.59 2.28 6.88
N ASP A 129 -9.43 1.86 7.39
CA ASP A 129 -9.20 0.52 7.95
C ASP A 129 -10.20 0.17 9.06
N ASN A 130 -10.66 1.15 9.84
CA ASN A 130 -11.64 0.93 10.93
C ASN A 130 -13.01 0.45 10.42
N ILE A 131 -13.39 0.82 9.20
CA ILE A 131 -14.71 0.48 8.65
C ILE A 131 -14.66 -0.53 7.51
N LEU A 132 -13.63 -0.49 6.67
CA LEU A 132 -13.59 -1.31 5.46
C LEU A 132 -13.03 -2.71 5.71
N THR A 133 -12.03 -2.85 6.59
CA THR A 133 -11.35 -4.14 6.79
C THR A 133 -12.29 -5.26 7.20
N SER A 134 -13.17 -5.01 8.19
CA SER A 134 -14.13 -6.00 8.65
C SER A 134 -15.21 -6.33 7.61
N VAL A 135 -15.67 -5.32 6.87
CA VAL A 135 -16.69 -5.51 5.82
C VAL A 135 -16.12 -6.32 4.67
N ILE A 136 -14.91 -6.00 4.21
CA ILE A 136 -14.20 -6.75 3.16
C ILE A 136 -13.97 -8.20 3.63
N PHE A 137 -13.43 -8.38 4.84
CA PHE A 137 -13.15 -9.69 5.38
C PHE A 137 -14.40 -10.57 5.43
N ASN A 138 -15.49 -10.06 6.00
CA ASN A 138 -16.74 -10.81 6.15
C ASN A 138 -17.32 -11.18 4.78
N LYS A 139 -17.29 -10.26 3.82
CA LYS A 139 -17.82 -10.52 2.48
C LYS A 139 -16.99 -11.58 1.74
N VAL A 140 -15.67 -11.50 1.81
CA VAL A 140 -14.79 -12.53 1.21
C VAL A 140 -14.98 -13.89 1.90
N ALA A 141 -15.05 -13.93 3.23
CA ALA A 141 -15.27 -15.18 3.95
C ALA A 141 -16.62 -15.84 3.61
N GLU A 142 -17.65 -15.06 3.29
CA GLU A 142 -18.96 -15.57 2.86
C GLU A 142 -18.91 -16.25 1.49
N ILE A 143 -18.19 -15.68 0.52
CA ILE A 143 -18.26 -16.09 -0.90
C ILE A 143 -17.02 -16.85 -1.37
N ALA A 144 -15.92 -16.79 -0.62
CA ALA A 144 -14.64 -17.41 -0.94
C ALA A 144 -13.91 -17.84 0.33
N PRO A 145 -14.40 -18.83 1.09
CA PRO A 145 -13.99 -19.13 2.46
C PRO A 145 -12.54 -19.61 2.60
N ASN A 146 -11.90 -20.07 1.52
CA ASN A 146 -10.51 -20.54 1.53
C ASN A 146 -9.51 -19.43 1.13
N ILE A 147 -9.98 -18.28 0.69
CA ILE A 147 -9.12 -17.14 0.37
C ILE A 147 -8.59 -16.50 1.66
N HIS A 148 -7.29 -16.22 1.68
CA HIS A 148 -6.66 -15.53 2.79
C HIS A 148 -6.43 -14.04 2.45
N LEU A 149 -6.80 -13.16 3.39
CA LEU A 149 -6.58 -11.72 3.28
C LEU A 149 -5.48 -11.29 4.24
N VAL A 150 -4.48 -10.60 3.73
CA VAL A 150 -3.42 -9.95 4.51
C VAL A 150 -3.61 -8.45 4.40
N PHE A 151 -4.00 -7.82 5.50
CA PHE A 151 -4.19 -6.37 5.56
C PHE A 151 -2.93 -5.69 6.09
N LYS A 152 -2.51 -4.64 5.38
CA LYS A 152 -1.49 -3.68 5.82
C LYS A 152 -2.18 -2.34 6.08
N SER A 153 -1.96 -1.74 7.23
CA SER A 153 -2.69 -0.54 7.66
C SER A 153 -1.97 0.77 7.32
N ALA A 154 -0.73 0.76 6.92
CA ALA A 154 0.06 1.97 6.74
C ALA A 154 0.43 2.20 5.27
N LEU A 155 -0.07 3.30 4.70
CA LEU A 155 0.56 3.90 3.52
C LEU A 155 1.86 4.58 3.96
N ASN A 156 2.95 4.27 3.29
CA ASN A 156 4.27 4.84 3.54
C ASN A 156 5.00 5.11 2.22
N GLN A 157 6.21 5.66 2.29
CA GLN A 157 7.02 5.96 1.09
C GLN A 157 7.29 4.73 0.20
N ASN A 158 7.13 3.52 0.75
CA ASN A 158 7.33 2.28 0.01
C ASN A 158 6.04 1.76 -0.66
N THR A 159 4.88 2.40 -0.48
CA THR A 159 3.60 1.90 -1.01
C THR A 159 3.61 1.81 -2.53
N GLU A 160 4.13 2.82 -3.24
CA GLU A 160 4.31 2.74 -4.70
C GLU A 160 5.23 1.58 -5.10
N HIS A 161 6.29 1.34 -4.33
CA HIS A 161 7.19 0.22 -4.53
C HIS A 161 6.46 -1.11 -4.31
N GLN A 162 5.71 -1.22 -3.23
CA GLN A 162 4.93 -2.43 -2.91
C GLN A 162 3.87 -2.74 -3.97
N LEU A 163 3.18 -1.71 -4.52
CA LEU A 163 2.27 -1.88 -5.65
C LEU A 163 3.02 -2.30 -6.92
N ARG A 164 4.13 -1.63 -7.25
CA ARG A 164 4.93 -1.90 -8.46
C ARG A 164 5.45 -3.33 -8.49
N TYR A 165 5.87 -3.85 -7.35
CA TYR A 165 6.39 -5.20 -7.21
C TYR A 165 5.34 -6.21 -6.75
N GLN A 166 4.07 -5.80 -6.72
CA GLN A 166 2.91 -6.63 -6.35
C GLN A 166 3.04 -7.31 -4.96
N GLU A 167 3.82 -6.72 -4.05
CA GLU A 167 3.85 -7.11 -2.64
C GLU A 167 2.55 -6.70 -1.92
N THR A 168 1.85 -5.73 -2.48
CA THR A 168 0.49 -5.31 -2.16
C THR A 168 -0.27 -5.24 -3.48
N GLU A 169 -1.39 -5.93 -3.57
CA GLU A 169 -2.17 -6.02 -4.80
C GLU A 169 -3.13 -4.86 -4.92
N PHE A 170 -3.72 -4.42 -3.81
CA PHE A 170 -4.68 -3.32 -3.78
C PHE A 170 -4.36 -2.34 -2.66
N VAL A 171 -4.54 -1.06 -2.96
CA VAL A 171 -4.47 0.03 -1.99
C VAL A 171 -5.80 0.77 -1.98
N ILE A 172 -6.40 0.92 -0.80
CA ILE A 172 -7.58 1.74 -0.57
C ILE A 172 -7.15 2.93 0.29
N GLY A 173 -7.32 4.15 -0.23
CA GLY A 173 -6.88 5.34 0.45
C GLY A 173 -7.33 6.64 -0.21
N TYR A 174 -6.91 7.76 0.38
CA TYR A 174 -7.26 9.09 -0.12
C TYR A 174 -6.21 9.67 -1.10
N GLU A 175 -5.17 8.91 -1.43
CA GLU A 175 -4.15 9.31 -2.40
C GLU A 175 -4.47 8.71 -3.78
N GLU A 176 -4.41 9.53 -4.80
CA GLU A 176 -4.56 9.13 -6.19
C GLU A 176 -3.17 8.82 -6.77
N PHE A 177 -2.91 7.57 -7.11
CA PHE A 177 -1.66 7.17 -7.76
C PHE A 177 -1.72 7.48 -9.25
N ARG A 178 -1.07 8.57 -9.67
CA ARG A 178 -1.19 9.14 -11.04
C ARG A 178 -0.14 8.64 -12.03
N ARG A 179 0.68 7.68 -11.67
CA ARG A 179 1.70 7.15 -12.58
C ARG A 179 1.05 6.18 -13.57
N PRO A 180 1.54 6.11 -14.84
CA PRO A 180 0.94 5.26 -15.88
C PRO A 180 0.88 3.77 -15.56
N GLU A 181 1.78 3.29 -14.68
CA GLU A 181 1.81 1.89 -14.26
C GLU A 181 0.72 1.52 -13.25
N PHE A 182 0.00 2.50 -12.69
CA PHE A 182 -1.06 2.25 -11.73
C PHE A 182 -2.43 2.57 -12.30
N ALA A 183 -3.35 1.64 -12.14
CA ALA A 183 -4.78 1.91 -12.30
C ALA A 183 -5.33 2.46 -10.99
N CYS A 184 -6.26 3.41 -11.11
CA CYS A 184 -6.85 4.08 -9.97
C CYS A 184 -8.32 4.40 -10.26
N VAL A 185 -9.22 3.94 -9.42
CA VAL A 185 -10.66 4.23 -9.56
C VAL A 185 -11.20 4.90 -8.29
N PRO A 186 -12.06 5.93 -8.43
CA PRO A 186 -12.73 6.53 -7.29
C PRO A 186 -13.79 5.58 -6.75
N LEU A 187 -13.84 5.40 -5.44
CA LEU A 187 -14.81 4.57 -4.74
C LEU A 187 -15.98 5.41 -4.21
N PHE A 188 -15.66 6.36 -3.34
CA PHE A 188 -16.64 7.26 -2.73
C PHE A 188 -15.97 8.58 -2.31
N LYS A 189 -16.79 9.52 -1.86
CA LYS A 189 -16.33 10.83 -1.39
C LYS A 189 -16.73 11.02 0.06
N ASP A 190 -15.74 11.15 0.95
CA ASP A 190 -15.95 11.42 2.36
C ASP A 190 -16.14 12.93 2.62
N GLU A 191 -17.17 13.27 3.36
CA GLU A 191 -17.33 14.60 3.93
C GLU A 191 -16.38 14.77 5.12
N MET A 192 -15.71 15.91 5.18
CA MET A 192 -14.83 16.28 6.28
C MET A 192 -15.49 17.31 7.18
N VAL A 193 -15.26 17.17 8.47
CA VAL A 193 -15.82 18.03 9.53
C VAL A 193 -14.72 18.52 10.45
N LEU A 194 -14.98 19.64 11.11
CA LEU A 194 -14.17 20.10 12.24
C LEU A 194 -14.70 19.44 13.52
N VAL A 195 -13.80 18.93 14.33
CA VAL A 195 -14.11 18.27 15.61
C VAL A 195 -13.42 19.02 16.73
N ALA A 196 -14.15 19.28 17.82
CA ALA A 196 -13.66 19.89 19.04
C ALA A 196 -14.27 19.19 20.27
N SER A 197 -13.71 19.39 21.45
CA SER A 197 -14.35 18.99 22.70
C SER A 197 -15.70 19.68 22.86
N ARG A 198 -16.72 18.98 23.35
CA ARG A 198 -18.04 19.56 23.63
C ARG A 198 -17.96 20.71 24.64
N ASN A 199 -16.95 20.68 25.50
CA ASN A 199 -16.70 21.73 26.52
C ASN A 199 -15.60 22.70 26.05
N HIS A 200 -15.35 22.85 24.77
CA HIS A 200 -14.34 23.77 24.28
C HIS A 200 -14.67 25.21 24.64
N PRO A 201 -13.72 25.96 25.27
CA PRO A 201 -14.06 27.26 25.88
C PRO A 201 -14.38 28.36 24.87
N ARG A 202 -13.95 28.23 23.63
CA ARG A 202 -14.09 29.25 22.59
C ARG A 202 -14.98 28.84 21.41
N ILE A 203 -15.28 27.53 21.29
CA ILE A 203 -16.04 26.99 20.17
C ILE A 203 -17.40 26.53 20.68
N SER A 204 -18.47 27.19 20.26
CA SER A 204 -19.85 26.86 20.64
C SER A 204 -20.82 26.84 19.44
N GLY A 205 -20.30 26.84 18.21
CA GLY A 205 -21.10 26.88 16.98
C GLY A 205 -20.23 26.95 15.71
N PRO A 206 -20.84 27.18 14.55
CA PRO A 206 -20.11 27.27 13.28
C PRO A 206 -19.00 28.32 13.32
N MET A 207 -17.86 27.98 12.77
CA MET A 207 -16.67 28.82 12.73
C MET A 207 -16.44 29.40 11.33
N MET A 208 -15.72 30.51 11.26
CA MET A 208 -15.16 31.02 10.00
C MET A 208 -13.78 30.40 9.73
N GLU A 209 -13.37 30.34 8.48
CA GLU A 209 -12.05 29.78 8.07
C GLU A 209 -10.89 30.38 8.89
N ALA A 210 -10.87 31.71 9.06
CA ALA A 210 -9.80 32.40 9.80
C ALA A 210 -9.72 31.98 11.30
N ASP A 211 -10.84 31.62 11.91
CA ASP A 211 -10.87 31.24 13.31
C ASP A 211 -10.38 29.80 13.52
N ILE A 212 -10.64 28.91 12.55
CA ILE A 212 -10.14 27.52 12.58
C ILE A 212 -8.60 27.52 12.68
N TYR A 213 -7.92 28.31 11.85
CA TYR A 213 -6.46 28.35 11.83
C TYR A 213 -5.82 29.11 13.01
N ARG A 214 -6.62 29.78 13.85
CA ARG A 214 -6.15 30.36 15.12
C ARG A 214 -6.08 29.35 16.25
N GLU A 215 -6.87 28.28 16.16
CA GLU A 215 -6.85 27.21 17.16
C GLU A 215 -5.61 26.32 17.01
N GLU A 216 -5.27 25.61 18.07
CA GLU A 216 -4.27 24.56 18.02
C GLU A 216 -4.88 23.29 17.46
N HIS A 217 -4.17 22.64 16.55
CA HIS A 217 -4.66 21.46 15.85
C HIS A 217 -3.98 20.18 16.33
N ALA A 218 -4.78 19.15 16.48
CA ALA A 218 -4.33 17.78 16.53
C ALA A 218 -4.54 17.11 15.17
N ALA A 219 -3.50 16.52 14.59
CA ALA A 219 -3.54 15.92 13.27
C ALA A 219 -2.94 14.51 13.25
N VAL A 220 -3.30 13.70 12.28
CA VAL A 220 -2.54 12.49 11.94
C VAL A 220 -1.23 12.93 11.31
N ALA A 221 -0.17 12.12 11.46
CA ALA A 221 1.15 12.39 10.90
C ALA A 221 1.06 12.86 9.44
N LEU A 222 1.76 13.96 9.13
CA LEU A 222 1.68 14.65 7.84
C LEU A 222 2.59 14.04 6.77
N ASP A 223 2.73 12.73 6.75
CA ASP A 223 3.37 12.02 5.66
C ASP A 223 2.40 11.97 4.45
N ARG A 224 2.92 12.23 3.26
CA ARG A 224 2.15 12.31 2.01
C ARG A 224 1.20 11.11 1.81
N TYR A 225 1.65 9.92 2.16
CA TYR A 225 0.87 8.70 1.97
C TYR A 225 0.01 8.30 3.19
N ALA A 226 0.33 8.82 4.36
CA ALA A 226 -0.36 8.49 5.60
C ALA A 226 -1.44 9.51 5.97
N SER A 227 -1.33 10.76 5.50
CA SER A 227 -2.18 11.83 5.98
C SER A 227 -3.24 12.27 4.98
N PHE A 228 -4.47 11.85 5.19
CA PHE A 228 -5.61 12.46 4.50
C PHE A 228 -5.77 13.95 4.83
N SER A 229 -5.12 14.45 5.88
CA SER A 229 -5.19 15.85 6.38
C SER A 229 -4.28 16.83 5.64
N LEU A 230 -3.29 16.37 4.86
CA LEU A 230 -2.33 17.21 4.15
C LEU A 230 -2.95 18.41 3.40
N PRO A 231 -4.07 18.28 2.67
CA PRO A 231 -4.64 19.40 1.92
C PRO A 231 -5.02 20.62 2.77
N TRP A 232 -5.16 20.46 4.08
CA TRP A 232 -5.52 21.55 4.98
C TRP A 232 -4.33 22.16 5.74
N TYR A 233 -3.20 21.45 5.76
CA TYR A 233 -2.02 21.81 6.55
C TYR A 233 -0.76 22.09 5.71
N ASP A 234 -0.74 21.69 4.44
CA ASP A 234 0.43 21.79 3.55
C ASP A 234 0.46 23.11 2.73
N THR A 235 -0.13 24.19 3.23
CA THR A 235 -0.07 25.49 2.56
C THR A 235 0.82 26.45 3.33
N ALA A 236 1.86 26.95 2.67
CA ALA A 236 2.84 27.90 3.23
C ALA A 236 2.21 29.17 3.82
N ASP A 237 1.01 29.55 3.36
CA ASP A 237 0.27 30.73 3.82
C ASP A 237 -0.64 30.46 5.02
N LYS A 238 -0.86 29.20 5.39
CA LYS A 238 -1.77 28.81 6.46
C LYS A 238 -1.01 27.95 7.46
N GLN A 239 -0.25 28.60 8.34
CA GLN A 239 0.38 27.94 9.49
C GLN A 239 -0.71 27.57 10.51
N ALA A 240 -1.44 26.49 10.22
CA ALA A 240 -2.19 25.83 11.28
C ALA A 240 -1.18 25.43 12.36
N ARG A 241 -1.46 25.83 13.59
CA ARG A 241 -0.62 25.51 14.76
C ARG A 241 -0.84 24.05 15.13
N ILE A 242 -0.15 23.14 14.44
CA ILE A 242 -0.22 21.71 14.78
C ILE A 242 0.54 21.52 16.09
N ALA A 243 -0.19 21.34 17.16
CA ALA A 243 0.37 21.13 18.50
C ALA A 243 0.53 19.65 18.84
N TYR A 244 -0.20 18.75 18.16
CA TYR A 244 -0.11 17.32 18.33
C TYR A 244 -0.17 16.58 16.99
N GLN A 245 0.70 15.57 16.83
CA GLN A 245 0.66 14.63 15.71
C GLN A 245 0.57 13.20 16.24
N GLY A 246 -0.46 12.48 15.81
CA GLY A 246 -0.69 11.08 16.15
C GLY A 246 -0.59 10.15 14.94
N ASN A 247 -0.50 8.84 15.19
CA ASN A 247 -0.43 7.84 14.11
C ASN A 247 -1.80 7.31 13.66
N ALA A 248 -2.87 7.59 14.43
CA ALA A 248 -4.22 7.15 14.13
C ALA A 248 -5.24 8.24 14.46
N MET A 249 -6.28 8.37 13.63
CA MET A 249 -7.31 9.40 13.81
C MET A 249 -8.10 9.21 15.11
N VAL A 250 -8.35 7.97 15.55
CA VAL A 250 -9.02 7.70 16.83
C VAL A 250 -8.22 8.26 18.00
N SER A 251 -6.87 8.14 17.97
CA SER A 251 -6.01 8.77 19.00
C SER A 251 -6.07 10.28 18.96
N VAL A 252 -6.12 10.88 17.77
CA VAL A 252 -6.31 12.33 17.57
C VAL A 252 -7.64 12.79 18.18
N LEU A 253 -8.75 12.09 17.91
CA LEU A 253 -10.06 12.40 18.49
C LEU A 253 -10.06 12.31 20.02
N ASN A 254 -9.35 11.33 20.59
CA ASN A 254 -9.21 11.20 22.03
C ASN A 254 -8.43 12.39 22.64
N VAL A 255 -7.35 12.84 22.01
CA VAL A 255 -6.61 14.04 22.43
C VAL A 255 -7.49 15.29 22.35
N VAL A 256 -8.22 15.47 21.25
CA VAL A 256 -9.17 16.60 21.08
C VAL A 256 -10.22 16.60 22.19
N SER A 257 -10.73 15.45 22.60
CA SER A 257 -11.75 15.34 23.65
C SER A 257 -11.27 15.85 25.01
N GLN A 258 -9.96 15.78 25.28
CA GLN A 258 -9.34 16.10 26.56
C GLN A 258 -8.60 17.46 26.56
N THR A 259 -8.60 18.17 25.44
CA THR A 259 -7.82 19.40 25.25
C THR A 259 -8.67 20.52 24.64
N GLN A 260 -8.03 21.66 24.39
CA GLN A 260 -8.60 22.77 23.62
C GLN A 260 -8.17 22.74 22.13
N MET A 261 -7.66 21.61 21.66
CA MET A 261 -7.30 21.44 20.26
C MET A 261 -8.52 21.09 19.43
N VAL A 262 -8.39 21.36 18.12
CA VAL A 262 -9.36 20.94 17.10
C VAL A 262 -8.73 19.94 16.15
N ALA A 263 -9.55 19.15 15.45
CA ALA A 263 -9.09 18.28 14.40
C ALA A 263 -10.05 18.30 13.21
N ILE A 264 -9.53 17.99 12.03
CA ILE A 264 -10.33 17.71 10.83
C ILE A 264 -10.42 16.20 10.69
N ALA A 265 -11.63 15.68 10.63
CA ALA A 265 -11.91 14.25 10.60
C ALA A 265 -12.99 13.90 9.56
N PRO A 266 -13.04 12.67 9.04
CA PRO A 266 -14.20 12.19 8.29
C PRO A 266 -15.45 12.24 9.18
N ARG A 267 -16.58 12.70 8.59
CA ARG A 267 -17.85 12.83 9.33
C ARG A 267 -18.27 11.50 9.97
N TRP A 268 -18.22 10.41 9.23
CA TRP A 268 -18.63 9.09 9.73
C TRP A 268 -17.84 8.66 10.98
N LEU A 269 -16.52 8.98 11.04
CA LEU A 269 -15.71 8.67 12.21
C LEU A 269 -16.02 9.60 13.38
N ALA A 270 -16.21 10.89 13.09
CA ALA A 270 -16.60 11.86 14.11
C ALA A 270 -17.95 11.49 14.73
N ASP A 271 -18.94 11.10 13.92
CA ASP A 271 -20.28 10.67 14.38
C ASP A 271 -20.17 9.43 15.29
N GLU A 272 -19.34 8.44 14.94
CA GLU A 272 -19.14 7.23 15.75
C GLU A 272 -18.59 7.54 17.16
N PHE A 273 -17.70 8.52 17.27
CA PHE A 273 -17.02 8.84 18.52
C PHE A 273 -17.61 10.06 19.25
N ALA A 274 -18.58 10.78 18.67
CA ALA A 274 -19.11 12.03 19.21
C ALA A 274 -19.60 11.90 20.65
N ASP A 275 -20.43 10.91 20.94
CA ASP A 275 -20.96 10.71 22.30
C ASP A 275 -19.96 9.99 23.22
N LYS A 276 -19.20 9.03 22.69
CA LYS A 276 -18.20 8.27 23.46
C LYS A 276 -17.09 9.17 24.04
N LEU A 277 -16.72 10.20 23.29
CA LEU A 277 -15.63 11.12 23.63
C LEU A 277 -16.12 12.55 23.96
N ALA A 278 -17.43 12.77 24.06
CA ALA A 278 -18.02 14.09 24.30
C ALA A 278 -17.50 15.16 23.33
N LEU A 279 -17.52 14.83 22.02
CA LEU A 279 -17.10 15.73 20.95
C LEU A 279 -18.28 16.53 20.41
N GLN A 280 -18.03 17.72 19.89
CA GLN A 280 -18.89 18.46 19.01
C GLN A 280 -18.36 18.40 17.58
N ILE A 281 -19.30 18.26 16.64
CA ILE A 281 -19.03 18.15 15.21
C ILE A 281 -19.54 19.42 14.54
N LEU A 282 -18.67 20.09 13.81
CA LEU A 282 -18.95 21.38 13.20
C LEU A 282 -18.72 21.30 11.68
N PRO A 283 -19.48 22.05 10.89
CA PRO A 283 -19.19 22.19 9.47
C PRO A 283 -17.76 22.69 9.26
N LEU A 284 -17.07 22.16 8.24
CA LEU A 284 -15.75 22.60 7.85
C LEU A 284 -15.89 23.69 6.78
N PRO A 285 -15.74 24.98 7.10
CA PRO A 285 -15.95 26.10 6.18
C PRO A 285 -14.72 26.35 5.30
N LEU A 286 -14.10 25.29 4.80
CA LEU A 286 -12.95 25.33 3.92
C LEU A 286 -13.37 24.93 2.51
N LYS A 287 -12.63 25.46 1.49
CA LYS A 287 -12.89 25.13 0.09
C LYS A 287 -12.82 23.62 -0.16
N VAL A 288 -11.88 22.93 0.50
CA VAL A 288 -11.77 21.50 0.46
C VAL A 288 -12.43 20.96 1.74
N ASN A 289 -13.66 20.51 1.62
CA ASN A 289 -14.46 19.94 2.72
C ASN A 289 -14.79 18.47 2.51
N SER A 290 -14.11 17.83 1.58
CA SER A 290 -14.30 16.41 1.27
C SER A 290 -13.05 15.81 0.66
N ARG A 291 -12.91 14.49 0.81
CA ARG A 291 -11.81 13.70 0.22
C ARG A 291 -12.38 12.53 -0.57
N THR A 292 -11.88 12.31 -1.77
CA THR A 292 -12.21 11.13 -2.55
C THR A 292 -11.35 9.96 -2.08
N CYS A 293 -11.99 8.82 -1.83
CA CYS A 293 -11.32 7.55 -1.60
C CYS A 293 -11.13 6.83 -2.93
N TYR A 294 -9.98 6.23 -3.11
CA TYR A 294 -9.60 5.52 -4.33
C TYR A 294 -9.22 4.08 -4.02
N LEU A 295 -9.51 3.19 -4.96
CA LEU A 295 -8.90 1.87 -5.08
C LEU A 295 -7.81 1.96 -6.15
N SER A 296 -6.61 1.51 -5.82
CA SER A 296 -5.46 1.55 -6.73
C SER A 296 -4.73 0.22 -6.75
N TRP A 297 -4.21 -0.16 -7.94
CA TRP A 297 -3.43 -1.38 -8.16
C TRP A 297 -2.44 -1.19 -9.32
N HIS A 298 -1.54 -2.14 -9.52
CA HIS A 298 -0.64 -2.13 -10.66
C HIS A 298 -1.36 -2.62 -11.91
N GLU A 299 -1.35 -1.85 -13.01
CA GLU A 299 -2.12 -2.13 -14.23
C GLU A 299 -1.82 -3.52 -14.82
N ALA A 300 -0.59 -3.99 -14.70
CA ALA A 300 -0.20 -5.33 -15.15
C ALA A 300 -0.99 -6.48 -14.51
N ALA A 301 -1.54 -6.28 -13.30
CA ALA A 301 -2.38 -7.28 -12.63
C ALA A 301 -3.79 -7.40 -13.22
N GLY A 302 -4.22 -6.44 -14.04
CA GLY A 302 -5.58 -6.39 -14.61
C GLY A 302 -5.93 -7.53 -15.58
N ARG A 303 -4.97 -8.41 -15.94
CA ARG A 303 -5.23 -9.64 -16.74
C ARG A 303 -5.44 -10.88 -15.88
N ASP A 304 -5.14 -10.82 -14.60
CA ASP A 304 -5.33 -11.90 -13.64
C ASP A 304 -6.81 -11.98 -13.24
N LYS A 305 -7.46 -13.10 -13.54
CA LYS A 305 -8.89 -13.30 -13.25
C LYS A 305 -9.22 -13.22 -11.75
N GLY A 306 -8.33 -13.70 -10.89
CA GLY A 306 -8.51 -13.58 -9.45
C GLY A 306 -8.38 -12.13 -8.98
N HIS A 307 -7.45 -11.37 -9.58
CA HIS A 307 -7.32 -9.94 -9.33
C HIS A 307 -8.57 -9.17 -9.80
N GLN A 308 -9.06 -9.44 -11.03
CA GLN A 308 -10.30 -8.83 -11.54
C GLN A 308 -11.50 -9.12 -10.64
N TRP A 309 -11.66 -10.35 -10.19
CA TRP A 309 -12.73 -10.72 -9.27
C TRP A 309 -12.64 -9.94 -7.94
N MET A 310 -11.43 -9.84 -7.37
CA MET A 310 -11.24 -9.09 -6.12
C MET A 310 -11.45 -7.58 -6.33
N GLU A 311 -11.02 -7.02 -7.47
CA GLU A 311 -11.25 -5.62 -7.84
C GLU A 311 -12.75 -5.31 -7.89
N GLU A 312 -13.52 -6.10 -8.65
CA GLU A 312 -14.97 -5.95 -8.77
C GLU A 312 -15.64 -6.03 -7.39
N LEU A 313 -15.23 -6.98 -6.57
CA LEU A 313 -15.75 -7.16 -5.21
C LEU A 313 -15.45 -5.95 -4.32
N LEU A 314 -14.22 -5.45 -4.33
CA LEU A 314 -13.81 -4.27 -3.55
C LEU A 314 -14.57 -3.02 -3.99
N VAL A 315 -14.74 -2.83 -5.30
CA VAL A 315 -15.54 -1.72 -5.85
C VAL A 315 -17.00 -1.83 -5.41
N ASP A 316 -17.59 -3.03 -5.43
CA ASP A 316 -18.99 -3.23 -5.02
C ASP A 316 -19.20 -3.00 -3.52
N ILE A 317 -18.32 -3.52 -2.68
CA ILE A 317 -18.34 -3.31 -1.22
C ILE A 317 -18.21 -1.82 -0.87
N CYS A 318 -17.39 -1.08 -1.59
CA CYS A 318 -17.10 0.32 -1.29
C CYS A 318 -18.05 1.32 -1.96
N LYS A 319 -18.94 0.90 -2.84
CA LYS A 319 -20.02 1.76 -3.36
C LYS A 319 -21.02 2.04 -2.24
N ARG A 320 -20.96 3.25 -1.69
CA ARG A 320 -21.89 3.79 -0.70
C ARG A 320 -22.90 4.71 -1.34
#